data_67bf3f0efa882bef5ad62e43102cfa5f
#
_entry.id   67bf3f0efa882bef5ad62e43102cfa5f
#
_cell.length_a   1.000
_cell.length_b   1.000
_cell.length_c   1.000
_cell.angle_alpha   90.00
_cell.angle_beta   90.00
_cell.angle_gamma   90.00
#
_symmetry.space_group_name_H-M   'P 1'
#
loop_
_entity.id
_entity.type
_entity.pdbx_description
1 polymer ?
#
loop_
_entity_poly.entity_id
_entity_poly.type
_entity_poly.pdbx_seq_one_letter_code
_entity_poly.pdbx_strand_id
1 'polypeptide(L)'
;MEKIKEKLDMKDKYNLTLEQNIFLAKRNLVDNIYANARMEGLNITFPETKTILEGVNVPNLKIDEIQCILNLRDAWKYLINNIHADFNLDFICKINELVARNESIAWGVLRQGGVQITGTDYIPEIPDEEVVKKQINNILKIENATEKAIEYMLYGMRSQLFWDGNKRTSIICANKIMIENGCGIIKVPDNKLKDFTILLSEFYSTNNKEKIKQFLFDNCIDGIVFKNN
;
A
#
# COMPACT_ATOMS: atom_id res chain seq x y z
N MET A 1 32.74 -16.81 11.26
CA MET A 1 31.45 -17.48 11.55
C MET A 1 30.35 -16.63 10.94
N GLU A 2 29.92 -16.97 9.73
CA GLU A 2 28.72 -16.37 9.13
C GLU A 2 27.51 -16.79 9.97
N LYS A 3 26.84 -15.82 10.59
CA LYS A 3 25.51 -16.06 11.15
C LYS A 3 24.61 -16.41 9.97
N ILE A 4 24.18 -17.67 9.93
CA ILE A 4 23.06 -18.08 9.07
C ILE A 4 21.90 -17.14 9.42
N LYS A 5 21.60 -16.20 8.52
CA LYS A 5 20.41 -15.34 8.66
C LYS A 5 19.21 -16.26 8.56
N GLU A 6 18.53 -16.49 9.68
CA GLU A 6 17.23 -17.15 9.64
C GLU A 6 16.34 -16.37 8.68
N LYS A 7 15.95 -17.01 7.60
CA LYS A 7 14.98 -16.45 6.65
C LYS A 7 13.68 -16.26 7.45
N LEU A 8 13.14 -15.05 7.44
CA LEU A 8 11.89 -14.74 8.08
C LEU A 8 10.78 -15.66 7.52
N ASP A 9 10.30 -16.61 8.36
CA ASP A 9 9.22 -17.54 7.99
C ASP A 9 7.88 -16.82 8.18
N MET A 10 7.44 -16.10 7.13
CA MET A 10 6.15 -15.41 7.12
C MET A 10 5.04 -16.40 6.80
N LYS A 11 4.25 -16.78 7.81
CA LYS A 11 3.02 -17.54 7.61
C LYS A 11 1.85 -16.59 7.54
N ASP A 12 0.86 -16.91 6.68
CA ASP A 12 -0.35 -16.11 6.62
C ASP A 12 -1.06 -16.12 7.98
N LYS A 13 -1.33 -14.93 8.53
CA LYS A 13 -1.95 -14.78 9.87
C LYS A 13 -3.42 -15.15 9.87
N TYR A 14 -4.05 -15.04 8.71
CA TYR A 14 -5.48 -15.28 8.51
C TYR A 14 -5.69 -16.20 7.32
N ASN A 15 -6.77 -16.95 7.35
CA ASN A 15 -7.23 -17.82 6.25
C ASN A 15 -8.74 -17.58 6.09
N LEU A 16 -9.07 -16.46 5.48
CA LEU A 16 -10.44 -16.03 5.22
C LEU A 16 -10.90 -16.56 3.85
N THR A 17 -12.21 -16.75 3.68
CA THR A 17 -12.71 -16.86 2.31
C THR A 17 -12.59 -15.49 1.61
N LEU A 18 -12.64 -15.50 0.29
CA LEU A 18 -12.60 -14.25 -0.49
C LEU A 18 -13.73 -13.31 -0.08
N GLU A 19 -14.95 -13.84 0.11
CA GLU A 19 -16.11 -13.04 0.54
C GLU A 19 -15.92 -12.45 1.92
N GLN A 20 -15.34 -13.20 2.85
CA GLN A 20 -15.03 -12.72 4.21
C GLN A 20 -13.98 -11.59 4.16
N ASN A 21 -12.97 -11.74 3.32
CA ASN A 21 -11.93 -10.72 3.19
C ASN A 21 -12.43 -9.45 2.48
N ILE A 22 -13.28 -9.60 1.45
CA ILE A 22 -13.98 -8.47 0.81
C ILE A 22 -14.89 -7.77 1.82
N PHE A 23 -15.63 -8.52 2.64
CA PHE A 23 -16.46 -7.96 3.70
C PHE A 23 -15.61 -7.15 4.69
N LEU A 24 -14.46 -7.69 5.12
CA LEU A 24 -13.51 -6.98 5.98
C LEU A 24 -13.05 -5.67 5.35
N ALA A 25 -12.64 -5.70 4.07
CA ALA A 25 -12.20 -4.53 3.33
C ALA A 25 -13.27 -3.44 3.24
N LYS A 26 -14.53 -3.84 2.95
CA LYS A 26 -15.67 -2.92 2.88
C LYS A 26 -16.03 -2.34 4.25
N ARG A 27 -16.05 -3.17 5.29
CA ARG A 27 -16.37 -2.75 6.65
C ARG A 27 -15.36 -1.73 7.19
N ASN A 28 -14.09 -1.93 6.88
CA ASN A 28 -13.00 -1.10 7.35
C ASN A 28 -12.59 -0.02 6.33
N LEU A 29 -13.42 0.27 5.31
CA LEU A 29 -13.06 1.16 4.21
C LEU A 29 -12.62 2.55 4.70
N VAL A 30 -13.35 3.14 5.65
CA VAL A 30 -13.01 4.46 6.22
C VAL A 30 -11.66 4.41 6.92
N ASP A 31 -11.41 3.36 7.71
CA ASP A 31 -10.18 3.18 8.46
C ASP A 31 -8.97 2.94 7.53
N ASN A 32 -9.16 2.17 6.47
CA ASN A 32 -8.13 1.94 5.46
C ASN A 32 -7.76 3.23 4.71
N ILE A 33 -8.75 4.05 4.36
CA ILE A 33 -8.54 5.36 3.72
C ILE A 33 -7.84 6.30 4.69
N TYR A 34 -8.30 6.39 5.94
CA TYR A 34 -7.67 7.18 6.98
C TYR A 34 -6.19 6.81 7.18
N ALA A 35 -5.89 5.52 7.35
CA ALA A 35 -4.52 5.06 7.53
C ALA A 35 -3.61 5.41 6.34
N ASN A 36 -4.13 5.29 5.11
CA ASN A 36 -3.38 5.66 3.90
C ASN A 36 -3.12 7.18 3.82
N ALA A 37 -4.11 7.99 4.19
CA ALA A 37 -3.98 9.44 4.23
C ALA A 37 -2.95 9.89 5.29
N ARG A 38 -2.99 9.29 6.48
CA ARG A 38 -2.02 9.55 7.56
C ARG A 38 -0.60 9.15 7.15
N MET A 39 -0.44 8.01 6.46
CA MET A 39 0.85 7.57 5.92
C MET A 39 1.43 8.57 4.89
N GLU A 40 0.58 9.31 4.18
CA GLU A 40 0.98 10.37 3.26
C GLU A 40 1.27 11.71 3.96
N GLY A 41 1.04 11.78 5.27
CA GLY A 41 1.31 12.94 6.09
C GLY A 41 0.14 13.91 6.23
N LEU A 42 -1.06 13.57 5.76
CA LEU A 42 -2.23 14.41 5.96
C LEU A 42 -2.55 14.52 7.46
N ASN A 43 -2.74 15.74 7.92
CA ASN A 43 -3.15 16.00 9.30
C ASN A 43 -4.68 15.95 9.43
N ILE A 44 -5.22 14.75 9.31
CA ILE A 44 -6.66 14.48 9.36
C ILE A 44 -6.97 13.47 10.46
N THR A 45 -8.16 13.55 11.02
CA THR A 45 -8.68 12.58 12.01
C THR A 45 -9.61 11.56 11.35
N PHE A 46 -9.83 10.43 12.02
CA PHE A 46 -10.78 9.43 11.55
C PHE A 46 -12.21 9.97 11.39
N PRO A 47 -12.79 10.76 12.36
CA PRO A 47 -14.11 11.39 12.17
C PRO A 47 -14.17 12.33 10.96
N GLU A 48 -13.15 13.14 10.72
CA GLU A 48 -13.09 14.01 9.55
C GLU A 48 -13.06 13.21 8.25
N THR A 49 -12.25 12.15 8.19
CA THR A 49 -12.22 11.25 7.03
C THR A 49 -13.61 10.67 6.76
N LYS A 50 -14.31 10.21 7.79
CA LYS A 50 -15.67 9.69 7.67
C LYS A 50 -16.64 10.75 7.15
N THR A 51 -16.59 11.96 7.70
CA THR A 51 -17.43 13.10 7.30
C THR A 51 -17.26 13.46 5.82
N ILE A 52 -16.00 13.49 5.32
CA ILE A 52 -15.72 13.73 3.89
C ILE A 52 -16.34 12.62 3.03
N LEU A 53 -16.19 11.36 3.45
CA LEU A 53 -16.71 10.21 2.70
C LEU A 53 -18.25 10.15 2.68
N GLU A 54 -18.91 10.78 3.64
CA GLU A 54 -20.37 11.01 3.68
C GLU A 54 -20.81 12.21 2.80
N GLY A 55 -19.86 12.90 2.16
CA GLY A 55 -20.13 14.04 1.27
C GLY A 55 -20.31 15.38 1.99
N VAL A 56 -19.92 15.46 3.24
CA VAL A 56 -20.02 16.67 4.06
C VAL A 56 -18.67 17.37 4.10
N ASN A 57 -18.68 18.69 3.95
CA ASN A 57 -17.46 19.49 4.01
C ASN A 57 -16.93 19.56 5.45
N VAL A 58 -15.61 19.45 5.59
CA VAL A 58 -14.90 19.57 6.87
C VAL A 58 -14.17 20.92 6.89
N PRO A 59 -14.53 21.83 7.80
CA PRO A 59 -13.83 23.12 7.93
C PRO A 59 -12.34 22.94 8.18
N ASN A 60 -11.52 23.86 7.66
CA ASN A 60 -10.07 23.94 7.82
C ASN A 60 -9.24 22.88 7.06
N LEU A 61 -9.83 21.99 6.30
CA LEU A 61 -9.09 21.14 5.36
C LEU A 61 -8.93 21.85 4.02
N LYS A 62 -7.77 21.69 3.40
CA LYS A 62 -7.49 22.17 2.06
C LYS A 62 -8.22 21.30 1.03
N ILE A 63 -8.56 21.87 -0.11
CA ILE A 63 -9.19 21.17 -1.22
C ILE A 63 -8.37 19.96 -1.64
N ASP A 64 -7.03 20.09 -1.70
CA ASP A 64 -6.13 19.01 -2.09
C ASP A 64 -6.14 17.85 -1.08
N GLU A 65 -6.30 18.14 0.22
CA GLU A 65 -6.43 17.11 1.25
C GLU A 65 -7.74 16.33 1.10
N ILE A 66 -8.84 17.04 0.82
CA ILE A 66 -10.14 16.43 0.52
C ILE A 66 -10.05 15.60 -0.77
N GLN A 67 -9.39 16.12 -1.82
CA GLN A 67 -9.20 15.41 -3.09
C GLN A 67 -8.42 14.12 -2.87
N CYS A 68 -7.36 14.12 -2.06
CA CYS A 68 -6.60 12.93 -1.71
C CYS A 68 -7.48 11.84 -1.06
N ILE A 69 -8.36 12.23 -0.12
CA ILE A 69 -9.31 11.30 0.52
C ILE A 69 -10.29 10.70 -0.49
N LEU A 70 -10.82 11.52 -1.40
CA LEU A 70 -11.75 11.05 -2.43
C LEU A 70 -11.04 10.15 -3.46
N ASN A 71 -9.81 10.46 -3.83
CA ASN A 71 -8.98 9.62 -4.68
C ASN A 71 -8.72 8.24 -4.04
N LEU A 72 -8.37 8.21 -2.77
CA LEU A 72 -8.20 6.97 -2.01
C LEU A 72 -9.49 6.14 -1.95
N ARG A 73 -10.64 6.78 -1.73
CA ARG A 73 -11.96 6.12 -1.79
C ARG A 73 -12.18 5.45 -3.14
N ASP A 74 -11.92 6.15 -4.22
CA ASP A 74 -12.16 5.65 -5.57
C ASP A 74 -11.21 4.49 -5.90
N ALA A 75 -9.94 4.57 -5.48
CA ALA A 75 -8.96 3.51 -5.65
C ALA A 75 -9.33 2.24 -4.85
N TRP A 76 -9.75 2.37 -3.59
CA TRP A 76 -10.22 1.23 -2.80
C TRP A 76 -11.50 0.60 -3.37
N LYS A 77 -12.46 1.42 -3.82
CA LYS A 77 -13.67 0.90 -4.50
C LYS A 77 -13.32 0.16 -5.78
N TYR A 78 -12.39 0.71 -6.58
CA TYR A 78 -11.94 0.06 -7.80
C TYR A 78 -11.28 -1.29 -7.49
N LEU A 79 -10.37 -1.35 -6.52
CA LEU A 79 -9.72 -2.58 -6.08
C LEU A 79 -10.77 -3.65 -5.71
N ILE A 80 -11.73 -3.32 -4.83
CA ILE A 80 -12.74 -4.26 -4.34
C ILE A 80 -13.63 -4.77 -5.48
N ASN A 81 -14.01 -3.89 -6.41
CA ASN A 81 -14.87 -4.25 -7.54
C ASN A 81 -14.13 -5.03 -8.64
N ASN A 82 -12.80 -4.94 -8.68
CA ASN A 82 -11.96 -5.61 -9.67
C ASN A 82 -11.00 -6.61 -9.02
N ILE A 83 -11.44 -7.25 -7.94
CA ILE A 83 -10.58 -8.16 -7.16
C ILE A 83 -10.08 -9.35 -7.98
N HIS A 84 -10.82 -9.79 -8.97
CA HIS A 84 -10.48 -10.91 -9.87
C HIS A 84 -9.65 -10.48 -11.10
N ALA A 85 -9.37 -9.18 -11.28
CA ALA A 85 -8.50 -8.74 -12.35
C ALA A 85 -7.07 -9.23 -12.15
N ASP A 86 -6.34 -9.47 -13.24
CA ASP A 86 -4.93 -9.87 -13.16
C ASP A 86 -4.10 -8.81 -12.45
N PHE A 87 -3.21 -9.26 -11.58
CA PHE A 87 -2.23 -8.39 -10.95
C PHE A 87 -1.06 -8.16 -11.91
N ASN A 88 -1.10 -7.08 -12.66
CA ASN A 88 -0.10 -6.69 -13.66
C ASN A 88 0.17 -5.19 -13.63
N LEU A 89 1.06 -4.70 -14.51
CA LEU A 89 1.40 -3.28 -14.56
C LEU A 89 0.18 -2.40 -14.90
N ASP A 90 -0.71 -2.86 -15.78
CA ASP A 90 -1.91 -2.09 -16.16
C ASP A 90 -2.85 -1.88 -14.96
N PHE A 91 -3.05 -2.92 -14.14
CA PHE A 91 -3.80 -2.81 -12.89
C PHE A 91 -3.15 -1.80 -11.91
N ILE A 92 -1.83 -1.87 -11.76
CA ILE A 92 -1.07 -0.96 -10.90
C ILE A 92 -1.16 0.48 -11.40
N CYS A 93 -1.01 0.69 -12.71
CA CYS A 93 -1.20 1.99 -13.36
C CYS A 93 -2.62 2.52 -13.12
N LYS A 94 -3.64 1.67 -13.22
CA LYS A 94 -5.03 2.08 -12.97
C LYS A 94 -5.28 2.48 -11.51
N ILE A 95 -4.67 1.78 -10.55
CA ILE A 95 -4.72 2.20 -9.13
C ILE A 95 -4.03 3.56 -8.96
N ASN A 96 -2.84 3.77 -9.57
CA ASN A 96 -2.16 5.06 -9.49
C ASN A 96 -2.95 6.18 -10.16
N GLU A 97 -3.59 5.92 -11.29
CA GLU A 97 -4.48 6.89 -11.95
C GLU A 97 -5.54 7.44 -10.99
N LEU A 98 -6.13 6.56 -10.20
CA LEU A 98 -7.15 6.96 -9.21
C LEU A 98 -6.54 7.65 -7.99
N VAL A 99 -5.40 7.15 -7.51
CA VAL A 99 -4.70 7.67 -6.31
C VAL A 99 -4.13 9.06 -6.52
N ALA A 100 -3.48 9.30 -7.67
CA ALA A 100 -2.70 10.52 -7.94
C ALA A 100 -3.43 11.51 -8.86
N ARG A 101 -4.70 11.25 -9.18
CA ARG A 101 -5.49 12.10 -10.07
C ARG A 101 -5.55 13.54 -9.54
N ASN A 102 -5.15 14.49 -10.40
CA ASN A 102 -5.07 15.92 -10.11
C ASN A 102 -4.04 16.31 -9.03
N GLU A 103 -3.14 15.40 -8.62
CA GLU A 103 -2.12 15.67 -7.61
C GLU A 103 -0.70 15.75 -8.22
N SER A 104 -0.52 15.34 -9.48
CA SER A 104 0.78 15.35 -10.14
C SER A 104 0.69 15.75 -11.63
N ILE A 105 1.85 15.88 -12.29
CA ILE A 105 1.93 16.26 -13.71
C ILE A 105 1.42 15.17 -14.65
N ALA A 106 1.44 13.90 -14.20
CA ALA A 106 0.85 12.76 -14.89
C ALA A 106 0.54 11.66 -13.87
N TRP A 107 -0.51 10.91 -14.08
CA TRP A 107 -0.96 9.81 -13.24
C TRP A 107 -1.33 8.59 -14.08
N GLY A 108 -1.21 7.40 -13.50
CA GLY A 108 -1.51 6.14 -14.18
C GLY A 108 -0.51 5.74 -15.26
N VAL A 109 0.61 6.43 -15.35
CA VAL A 109 1.69 6.13 -16.31
C VAL A 109 3.04 6.15 -15.58
N LEU A 110 3.98 5.32 -16.00
CA LEU A 110 5.34 5.33 -15.46
C LEU A 110 5.98 6.71 -15.69
N ARG A 111 6.67 7.22 -14.68
CA ARG A 111 7.39 8.49 -14.82
C ARG A 111 8.54 8.36 -15.80
N GLN A 112 8.80 9.42 -16.53
CA GLN A 112 9.87 9.52 -17.52
C GLN A 112 11.02 10.42 -17.08
N GLY A 113 11.03 10.84 -15.82
CA GLY A 113 12.05 11.73 -15.26
C GLY A 113 12.50 11.31 -13.88
N GLY A 114 13.61 11.91 -13.43
CA GLY A 114 14.16 11.68 -12.09
C GLY A 114 13.25 12.24 -10.99
N VAL A 115 13.24 11.55 -9.85
CA VAL A 115 12.61 12.01 -8.60
C VAL A 115 13.58 11.79 -7.45
N GLN A 116 13.40 12.52 -6.37
CA GLN A 116 14.15 12.35 -5.14
C GLN A 116 13.19 12.02 -4.00
N ILE A 117 13.58 11.09 -3.14
CA ILE A 117 12.80 10.78 -1.94
C ILE A 117 13.29 11.67 -0.82
N THR A 118 12.41 12.52 -0.31
CA THR A 118 12.74 13.45 0.79
C THR A 118 13.27 12.69 2.01
N GLY A 119 14.39 13.18 2.56
CA GLY A 119 15.01 12.60 3.76
C GLY A 119 15.92 11.39 3.51
N THR A 120 16.28 11.13 2.26
CA THR A 120 17.27 10.09 1.88
C THR A 120 18.16 10.57 0.75
N ASP A 121 19.36 9.98 0.66
CA ASP A 121 20.28 10.18 -0.49
C ASP A 121 19.99 9.19 -1.64
N TYR A 122 19.04 8.29 -1.45
CA TYR A 122 18.67 7.32 -2.47
C TYR A 122 17.89 7.99 -3.62
N ILE A 123 18.36 7.83 -4.82
CA ILE A 123 17.72 8.32 -6.04
C ILE A 123 17.20 7.12 -6.82
N PRO A 124 15.86 6.96 -6.93
CA PRO A 124 15.27 5.87 -7.70
C PRO A 124 15.57 6.01 -9.20
N GLU A 125 15.93 4.91 -9.84
CA GLU A 125 16.11 4.85 -11.30
C GLU A 125 14.80 5.22 -12.01
N ILE A 126 14.90 5.83 -13.21
CA ILE A 126 13.76 6.03 -14.08
C ILE A 126 13.23 4.65 -14.49
N PRO A 127 11.94 4.35 -14.27
CA PRO A 127 11.41 3.02 -14.51
C PRO A 127 11.42 2.68 -16.01
N ASP A 128 11.97 1.50 -16.34
CA ASP A 128 11.81 0.85 -17.62
C ASP A 128 10.66 -0.14 -17.55
N GLU A 129 9.74 -0.11 -18.50
CA GLU A 129 8.52 -0.89 -18.47
C GLU A 129 8.77 -2.40 -18.43
N GLU A 130 9.72 -2.90 -19.22
CA GLU A 130 10.01 -4.33 -19.28
C GLU A 130 10.71 -4.81 -18.00
N VAL A 131 11.58 -3.99 -17.43
CA VAL A 131 12.21 -4.26 -16.14
C VAL A 131 11.17 -4.30 -15.02
N VAL A 132 10.22 -3.34 -15.01
CA VAL A 132 9.13 -3.29 -14.03
C VAL A 132 8.23 -4.52 -14.15
N LYS A 133 7.78 -4.89 -15.35
CA LYS A 133 6.99 -6.11 -15.61
C LYS A 133 7.70 -7.36 -15.13
N LYS A 134 8.97 -7.51 -15.44
CA LYS A 134 9.80 -8.63 -14.99
C LYS A 134 9.89 -8.70 -13.47
N GLN A 135 10.08 -7.56 -12.81
CA GLN A 135 10.17 -7.52 -11.35
C GLN A 135 8.83 -7.87 -10.68
N ILE A 136 7.72 -7.34 -11.20
CA ILE A 136 6.38 -7.72 -10.74
C ILE A 136 6.19 -9.23 -10.86
N ASN A 137 6.49 -9.81 -12.03
CA ASN A 137 6.38 -11.24 -12.26
C ASN A 137 7.26 -12.08 -11.32
N ASN A 138 8.43 -11.59 -10.95
CA ASN A 138 9.29 -12.27 -9.97
C ASN A 138 8.69 -12.23 -8.56
N ILE A 139 8.10 -11.13 -8.16
CA ILE A 139 7.41 -11.01 -6.87
C ILE A 139 6.19 -11.94 -6.82
N LEU A 140 5.45 -12.05 -7.92
CA LEU A 140 4.28 -12.92 -8.01
C LEU A 140 4.59 -14.43 -7.87
N LYS A 141 5.85 -14.84 -8.08
CA LYS A 141 6.32 -16.22 -7.87
C LYS A 141 6.52 -16.59 -6.40
N ILE A 142 6.50 -15.62 -5.48
CA ILE A 142 6.60 -15.89 -4.04
C ILE A 142 5.35 -16.69 -3.64
N GLU A 143 5.54 -17.83 -2.99
CA GLU A 143 4.44 -18.74 -2.64
C GLU A 143 3.52 -18.14 -1.57
N ASN A 144 4.11 -17.68 -0.46
CA ASN A 144 3.33 -17.12 0.64
C ASN A 144 2.72 -15.77 0.25
N ALA A 145 1.41 -15.64 0.40
CA ALA A 145 0.66 -14.47 -0.07
C ALA A 145 0.95 -13.20 0.73
N THR A 146 1.12 -13.32 2.04
CA THR A 146 1.49 -12.20 2.91
C THR A 146 2.89 -11.69 2.58
N GLU A 147 3.86 -12.59 2.39
CA GLU A 147 5.22 -12.21 1.99
C GLU A 147 5.22 -11.53 0.61
N LYS A 148 4.49 -12.10 -0.34
CA LYS A 148 4.31 -11.54 -1.69
C LYS A 148 3.76 -10.12 -1.64
N ALA A 149 2.73 -9.87 -0.85
CA ALA A 149 2.10 -8.57 -0.70
C ALA A 149 3.05 -7.54 -0.09
N ILE A 150 3.78 -7.91 0.97
CA ILE A 150 4.77 -7.04 1.61
C ILE A 150 5.95 -6.75 0.66
N GLU A 151 6.45 -7.76 -0.05
CA GLU A 151 7.52 -7.58 -1.05
C GLU A 151 7.10 -6.61 -2.15
N TYR A 152 5.87 -6.76 -2.66
CA TYR A 152 5.34 -5.83 -3.66
C TYR A 152 5.20 -4.40 -3.08
N MET A 153 4.64 -4.25 -1.88
CA MET A 153 4.48 -2.97 -1.21
C MET A 153 5.82 -2.22 -1.09
N LEU A 154 6.84 -2.91 -0.62
CA LEU A 154 8.19 -2.34 -0.45
C LEU A 154 8.85 -2.02 -1.79
N TYR A 155 8.70 -2.90 -2.78
CA TYR A 155 9.17 -2.65 -4.14
C TYR A 155 8.56 -1.38 -4.71
N GLY A 156 7.24 -1.24 -4.72
CA GLY A 156 6.56 -0.08 -5.29
C GLY A 156 6.91 1.23 -4.55
N MET A 157 7.02 1.16 -3.21
CA MET A 157 7.44 2.32 -2.41
C MET A 157 8.87 2.78 -2.73
N ARG A 158 9.82 1.86 -2.91
CA ARG A 158 11.22 2.22 -3.15
C ARG A 158 11.49 2.58 -4.60
N SER A 159 10.87 1.90 -5.54
CA SER A 159 11.09 2.13 -6.98
C SER A 159 10.51 3.45 -7.47
N GLN A 160 9.56 4.04 -6.75
CA GLN A 160 8.93 5.31 -7.14
C GLN A 160 8.52 5.31 -8.61
N LEU A 161 7.67 4.35 -8.99
CA LEU A 161 7.30 4.09 -10.39
C LEU A 161 6.57 5.27 -11.04
N PHE A 162 5.92 6.10 -10.23
CA PHE A 162 5.06 7.21 -10.66
C PHE A 162 5.59 8.56 -10.18
N TRP A 163 5.06 9.64 -10.74
CA TRP A 163 5.39 10.99 -10.30
C TRP A 163 4.92 11.28 -8.88
N ASP A 164 3.77 10.72 -8.49
CA ASP A 164 3.21 10.84 -7.14
C ASP A 164 2.34 9.63 -6.78
N GLY A 165 1.92 9.56 -5.51
CA GLY A 165 1.04 8.52 -4.99
C GLY A 165 1.70 7.15 -4.83
N ASN A 166 3.02 7.03 -4.91
CA ASN A 166 3.74 5.75 -4.89
C ASN A 166 3.47 4.93 -3.61
N LYS A 167 3.48 5.53 -2.42
CA LYS A 167 3.17 4.83 -1.16
C LYS A 167 1.72 4.34 -1.14
N ARG A 168 0.79 5.23 -1.49
CA ARG A 168 -0.65 4.95 -1.54
C ARG A 168 -0.99 3.85 -2.55
N THR A 169 -0.46 3.94 -3.75
CA THR A 169 -0.59 2.90 -4.79
C THR A 169 -0.05 1.57 -4.32
N SER A 170 1.14 1.55 -3.73
CA SER A 170 1.81 0.33 -3.29
C SER A 170 1.03 -0.43 -2.23
N ILE A 171 0.49 0.25 -1.22
CA ILE A 171 -0.30 -0.40 -0.17
C ILE A 171 -1.66 -0.88 -0.67
N ILE A 172 -2.32 -0.13 -1.56
CA ILE A 172 -3.60 -0.55 -2.14
C ILE A 172 -3.40 -1.78 -3.03
N CYS A 173 -2.37 -1.79 -3.88
CA CYS A 173 -2.03 -2.96 -4.70
C CYS A 173 -1.60 -4.17 -3.86
N ALA A 174 -0.84 -3.99 -2.78
CA ALA A 174 -0.53 -5.07 -1.84
C ALA A 174 -1.81 -5.68 -1.23
N ASN A 175 -2.80 -4.84 -0.91
CA ASN A 175 -4.09 -5.29 -0.41
C ASN A 175 -4.91 -6.08 -1.43
N LYS A 176 -4.71 -5.89 -2.75
CA LYS A 176 -5.29 -6.82 -3.73
C LYS A 176 -4.78 -8.23 -3.51
N ILE A 177 -3.47 -8.40 -3.36
CA ILE A 177 -2.85 -9.72 -3.11
C ILE A 177 -3.37 -10.32 -1.80
N MET A 178 -3.44 -9.53 -0.73
CA MET A 178 -3.95 -9.99 0.57
C MET A 178 -5.40 -10.44 0.50
N ILE A 179 -6.27 -9.61 -0.08
CA ILE A 179 -7.72 -9.87 -0.12
C ILE A 179 -8.02 -11.09 -1.00
N GLU A 180 -7.40 -11.18 -2.16
CA GLU A 180 -7.60 -12.30 -3.10
C GLU A 180 -7.20 -13.65 -2.51
N ASN A 181 -6.22 -13.67 -1.59
CA ASN A 181 -5.72 -14.87 -0.94
C ASN A 181 -6.26 -15.08 0.50
N GLY A 182 -7.22 -14.26 0.96
CA GLY A 182 -7.82 -14.45 2.28
C GLY A 182 -6.90 -14.10 3.46
N CYS A 183 -5.82 -13.33 3.23
CA CYS A 183 -4.77 -13.07 4.23
C CYS A 183 -5.03 -11.84 5.10
N GLY A 184 -6.24 -11.29 5.07
CA GLY A 184 -6.58 -10.06 5.79
C GLY A 184 -6.26 -8.80 5.00
N ILE A 185 -5.90 -7.74 5.69
CA ILE A 185 -5.61 -6.40 5.13
C ILE A 185 -4.35 -5.85 5.74
N ILE A 186 -3.47 -5.28 4.90
CA ILE A 186 -2.30 -4.51 5.35
C ILE A 186 -2.71 -3.05 5.51
N LYS A 187 -2.52 -2.50 6.70
CA LYS A 187 -2.58 -1.06 6.96
C LYS A 187 -1.59 -0.67 8.04
N VAL A 188 -1.00 0.51 7.97
CA VAL A 188 -0.13 1.04 9.03
C VAL A 188 -1.01 1.77 10.05
N PRO A 189 -1.15 1.27 11.28
CA PRO A 189 -1.92 1.95 12.32
C PRO A 189 -1.30 3.31 12.67
N ASP A 190 -2.12 4.30 13.01
CA ASP A 190 -1.65 5.67 13.31
C ASP A 190 -0.60 5.70 14.44
N ASN A 191 -0.79 4.91 15.49
CA ASN A 191 0.16 4.78 16.59
C ASN A 191 1.48 4.07 16.22
N LYS A 192 1.57 3.49 15.03
CA LYS A 192 2.75 2.83 14.47
C LYS A 192 3.41 3.61 13.32
N LEU A 193 2.80 4.73 12.91
CA LEU A 193 3.24 5.50 11.76
C LEU A 193 4.65 6.05 11.91
N LYS A 194 5.03 6.50 13.12
CA LYS A 194 6.39 7.00 13.40
C LYS A 194 7.44 5.92 13.19
N ASP A 195 7.21 4.73 13.76
CA ASP A 195 8.15 3.60 13.65
C ASP A 195 8.26 3.14 12.20
N PHE A 196 7.12 3.05 11.50
CA PHE A 196 7.08 2.73 10.07
C PHE A 196 7.90 3.73 9.25
N THR A 197 7.74 5.03 9.47
CA THR A 197 8.46 6.08 8.74
C THR A 197 9.98 5.97 8.92
N ILE A 198 10.44 5.69 10.15
CA ILE A 198 11.87 5.49 10.44
C ILE A 198 12.41 4.28 9.68
N LEU A 199 11.70 3.14 9.76
CA LEU A 199 12.11 1.90 9.09
C LEU A 199 12.05 2.02 7.56
N LEU A 200 11.07 2.75 7.04
CA LEU A 200 10.94 3.01 5.61
C LEU A 200 12.11 3.88 5.10
N SER A 201 12.52 4.91 5.85
CA SER A 201 13.68 5.73 5.50
C SER A 201 14.99 4.91 5.51
N GLU A 202 15.18 4.05 6.53
CA GLU A 202 16.32 3.12 6.58
C GLU A 202 16.31 2.18 5.36
N PHE A 203 15.15 1.64 5.02
CA PHE A 203 15.00 0.76 3.85
C PHE A 203 15.28 1.49 2.54
N TYR A 204 14.81 2.72 2.35
CA TYR A 204 15.12 3.50 1.15
C TYR A 204 16.62 3.66 0.95
N SER A 205 17.36 4.00 2.01
CA SER A 205 18.79 4.26 1.95
C SER A 205 19.60 2.97 1.76
N THR A 206 19.27 1.90 2.48
CA THR A 206 20.10 0.69 2.57
C THR A 206 19.67 -0.46 1.67
N ASN A 207 18.44 -0.43 1.16
CA ASN A 207 17.77 -1.57 0.51
C ASN A 207 17.66 -2.83 1.40
N ASN A 208 17.91 -2.71 2.71
CA ASN A 208 17.72 -3.80 3.65
C ASN A 208 16.28 -3.78 4.16
N LYS A 209 15.50 -4.78 3.76
CA LYS A 209 14.06 -4.88 4.04
C LYS A 209 13.70 -5.77 5.24
N GLU A 210 14.69 -6.40 5.90
CA GLU A 210 14.42 -7.36 6.98
C GLU A 210 13.60 -6.76 8.12
N LYS A 211 14.05 -5.60 8.65
CA LYS A 211 13.37 -4.95 9.78
C LYS A 211 11.97 -4.44 9.43
N ILE A 212 11.83 -3.80 8.27
CA ILE A 212 10.54 -3.25 7.85
C ILE A 212 9.56 -4.37 7.48
N LYS A 213 10.01 -5.47 6.88
CA LYS A 213 9.19 -6.67 6.62
C LYS A 213 8.66 -7.25 7.93
N GLN A 214 9.54 -7.46 8.91
CA GLN A 214 9.14 -7.95 10.22
C GLN A 214 8.13 -7.01 10.89
N PHE A 215 8.40 -5.72 10.87
CA PHE A 215 7.51 -4.71 11.43
C PHE A 215 6.12 -4.74 10.78
N LEU A 216 6.06 -4.77 9.45
CA LEU A 216 4.80 -4.84 8.70
C LEU A 216 4.04 -6.12 9.03
N PHE A 217 4.73 -7.24 9.07
CA PHE A 217 4.14 -8.52 9.45
C PHE A 217 3.56 -8.47 10.86
N ASP A 218 4.33 -8.00 11.85
CA ASP A 218 3.92 -8.05 13.26
C ASP A 218 2.79 -7.08 13.59
N ASN A 219 2.81 -5.86 12.99
CA ASN A 219 2.02 -4.73 13.46
C ASN A 219 0.97 -4.22 12.47
N CYS A 220 1.02 -4.62 11.18
CA CYS A 220 0.26 -3.94 10.13
C CYS A 220 -0.75 -4.84 9.41
N ILE A 221 -1.02 -6.06 9.90
CA ILE A 221 -1.96 -6.98 9.28
C ILE A 221 -3.18 -7.16 10.17
N ASP A 222 -4.34 -6.77 9.66
CA ASP A 222 -5.65 -6.94 10.28
C ASP A 222 -6.44 -8.09 9.63
N GLY A 223 -7.25 -8.79 10.42
CA GLY A 223 -8.12 -9.87 9.95
C GLY A 223 -9.26 -10.17 10.90
N ILE A 224 -10.03 -11.17 10.58
CA ILE A 224 -11.12 -11.68 11.41
C ILE A 224 -10.70 -13.06 11.94
N VAL A 225 -10.78 -13.23 13.25
CA VAL A 225 -10.63 -14.53 13.90
C VAL A 225 -12.03 -15.08 14.18
N PHE A 226 -12.37 -16.20 13.56
CA PHE A 226 -13.59 -16.93 13.85
C PHE A 226 -13.36 -17.84 15.05
N LYS A 227 -14.33 -17.86 16.00
CA LYS A 227 -14.32 -18.89 17.04
C LYS A 227 -14.56 -20.23 16.36
N ASN A 228 -13.66 -21.17 16.56
CA ASN A 228 -13.93 -22.57 16.19
C ASN A 228 -15.15 -23.03 17.03
N ASN A 229 -16.23 -23.37 16.39
CA ASN A 229 -17.37 -24.05 17.02
C ASN A 229 -17.02 -25.49 17.35
#